data_f9290dd5fc7c3a0cea723419fd918e01
#
_entry.id   f9290dd5fc7c3a0cea723419fd918e01
#
_cell.length_a   1.000
_cell.length_b   1.000
_cell.length_c   1.000
_cell.angle_alpha   90.00
_cell.angle_beta   90.00
_cell.angle_gamma   90.00
#
_symmetry.space_group_name_H-M   'P 1'
#
loop_
_entity.id
_entity.type
_entity.pdbx_description
1 polymer ?
#
loop_
_entity_poly.entity_id
_entity_poly.type
_entity_poly.pdbx_seq_one_letter_code
_entity_poly.pdbx_strand_id
1 'polypeptide(L)'
;MIRHLVRSFVVPAALAAALIVPAGTAGAAATPTTTVPGTTGPTVLPVGDVVEKDGITREVLASVAPPNAPGTALYLTRVRIAPGSPLPEHFHDGTQVARVISGVLTYEVVSGVAVVSRADGTRDDYTGPATVKLRPGDVVTELPGMIHRGRNATKKPVVTETAALLDATAGLSTPVGTSATATTVASGRFDLSVDAKNLVTAGPTANRSYGTVVEHGTATIAGEAVRFDLTVQLDYTSGRGPFTGIYTLTWPDGSTLGGTMAGATLPSADGGATFAATMGVIGGSGRYAAVTGGSGTYAGSRSGAVGAPLTVEFAITPAGV
;
A
#
# COMPACT_ATOMS: atom_id res chain seq x y z
N MET A 1 43.37 41.74 16.13
CA MET A 1 44.37 40.69 15.69
C MET A 1 44.09 39.45 16.48
N ILE A 2 43.37 38.49 15.90
CA ILE A 2 43.17 37.15 16.46
C ILE A 2 43.45 36.14 15.32
N ARG A 3 44.51 35.37 15.52
CA ARG A 3 44.98 34.34 14.55
C ARG A 3 44.19 33.07 14.75
N HIS A 4 43.49 32.59 13.72
CA HIS A 4 42.90 31.25 13.71
C HIS A 4 43.96 30.21 13.40
N LEU A 5 44.11 29.26 14.33
CA LEU A 5 44.98 28.10 14.23
C LEU A 5 44.17 26.97 13.53
N VAL A 6 44.53 26.62 12.29
CA VAL A 6 43.98 25.45 11.59
C VAL A 6 44.81 24.22 12.03
N ARG A 7 44.18 23.27 12.66
CA ARG A 7 44.80 21.94 12.93
C ARG A 7 44.40 20.97 11.81
N SER A 8 45.42 20.58 11.05
CA SER A 8 45.32 19.50 10.08
C SER A 8 45.38 18.16 10.80
N PHE A 9 44.38 17.29 10.60
CA PHE A 9 44.42 15.89 11.01
C PHE A 9 44.97 15.05 9.84
N VAL A 10 46.09 14.41 10.07
CA VAL A 10 46.69 13.41 9.18
C VAL A 10 46.13 12.05 9.57
N VAL A 11 45.49 11.36 8.64
CA VAL A 11 45.03 9.97 8.80
C VAL A 11 46.10 9.04 8.21
N PRO A 12 46.63 8.06 8.96
CA PRO A 12 47.56 7.11 8.39
C PRO A 12 46.86 6.06 7.50
N ALA A 13 47.38 5.85 6.31
CA ALA A 13 46.99 4.78 5.41
C ALA A 13 47.48 3.42 5.94
N ALA A 14 46.56 2.50 6.17
CA ALA A 14 46.90 1.11 6.49
C ALA A 14 47.21 0.33 5.20
N LEU A 15 48.39 -0.22 5.12
CA LEU A 15 48.91 -1.05 4.06
C LEU A 15 48.32 -2.47 4.20
N ALA A 16 47.47 -2.91 3.26
CA ALA A 16 46.96 -4.28 3.22
C ALA A 16 47.96 -5.15 2.41
N ALA A 17 48.58 -6.12 3.09
CA ALA A 17 49.42 -7.13 2.47
C ALA A 17 48.52 -8.21 1.83
N ALA A 18 48.64 -8.42 0.52
CA ALA A 18 47.99 -9.51 -0.20
C ALA A 18 48.77 -10.81 0.01
N LEU A 19 48.09 -11.81 0.60
CA LEU A 19 48.60 -13.20 0.64
C LEU A 19 48.25 -13.89 -0.68
N ILE A 20 49.26 -14.28 -1.43
CA ILE A 20 49.13 -15.12 -2.62
C ILE A 20 49.14 -16.59 -2.16
N VAL A 21 48.01 -17.30 -2.35
CA VAL A 21 47.89 -18.75 -2.15
C VAL A 21 47.99 -19.43 -3.53
N PRO A 22 48.85 -20.44 -3.73
CA PRO A 22 48.95 -21.13 -5.00
C PRO A 22 47.72 -22.04 -5.24
N ALA A 23 47.25 -22.06 -6.49
CA ALA A 23 46.15 -22.88 -6.96
C ALA A 23 46.52 -24.38 -6.97
N GLY A 24 45.88 -25.13 -6.07
CA GLY A 24 45.88 -26.59 -6.13
C GLY A 24 44.68 -27.04 -6.98
N THR A 25 44.94 -27.85 -8.01
CA THR A 25 43.97 -28.54 -8.82
C THR A 25 43.28 -29.63 -7.98
N ALA A 26 42.03 -29.41 -7.57
CA ALA A 26 41.18 -30.44 -6.99
C ALA A 26 40.03 -30.76 -7.94
N GLY A 27 39.89 -32.05 -8.26
CA GLY A 27 38.87 -32.59 -9.16
C GLY A 27 37.45 -32.26 -8.67
N ALA A 28 36.59 -31.97 -9.63
CA ALA A 28 35.17 -31.73 -9.41
C ALA A 28 34.47 -33.04 -8.97
N ALA A 29 34.15 -33.17 -7.70
CA ALA A 29 33.14 -34.09 -7.21
C ALA A 29 31.77 -33.46 -7.43
N ALA A 30 30.92 -34.10 -8.25
CA ALA A 30 29.54 -33.67 -8.44
C ALA A 30 28.77 -33.76 -7.10
N THR A 31 28.37 -32.64 -6.56
CA THR A 31 27.46 -32.54 -5.42
C THR A 31 26.06 -32.89 -5.90
N PRO A 32 25.33 -33.80 -5.22
CA PRO A 32 23.94 -34.07 -5.57
C PRO A 32 23.11 -32.79 -5.29
N THR A 33 22.51 -32.25 -6.33
CA THR A 33 21.55 -31.14 -6.23
C THR A 33 20.29 -31.72 -5.57
N THR A 34 20.16 -31.52 -4.27
CA THR A 34 18.89 -31.70 -3.56
C THR A 34 17.98 -30.57 -3.99
N THR A 35 17.07 -30.84 -4.92
CA THR A 35 15.94 -29.95 -5.24
C THR A 35 15.05 -29.86 -4.02
N VAL A 36 15.17 -28.79 -3.25
CA VAL A 36 14.18 -28.40 -2.25
C VAL A 36 12.92 -28.04 -3.03
N PRO A 37 11.73 -28.63 -2.71
CA PRO A 37 10.47 -28.23 -3.34
C PRO A 37 10.26 -26.73 -3.13
N GLY A 38 10.04 -26.00 -4.24
CA GLY A 38 10.11 -24.55 -4.29
C GLY A 38 9.19 -23.86 -3.28
N THR A 39 9.79 -23.08 -2.42
CA THR A 39 9.21 -21.83 -2.02
C THR A 39 9.21 -20.93 -3.26
N THR A 40 8.05 -20.75 -3.89
CA THR A 40 7.86 -19.70 -4.88
C THR A 40 8.09 -18.38 -4.15
N GLY A 41 9.28 -17.84 -4.27
CA GLY A 41 9.57 -16.48 -3.82
C GLY A 41 8.68 -15.49 -4.59
N PRO A 42 8.55 -14.25 -4.09
CA PRO A 42 7.74 -13.23 -4.75
C PRO A 42 8.19 -13.07 -6.20
N THR A 43 7.25 -13.21 -7.13
CA THR A 43 7.53 -13.11 -8.56
C THR A 43 7.51 -11.63 -8.94
N VAL A 44 8.68 -11.00 -8.98
CA VAL A 44 8.82 -9.63 -9.51
C VAL A 44 8.66 -9.67 -11.02
N LEU A 45 7.77 -8.84 -11.58
CA LEU A 45 7.57 -8.74 -13.02
C LEU A 45 8.88 -8.31 -13.72
N PRO A 46 9.26 -8.93 -14.83
CA PRO A 46 10.51 -8.62 -15.51
C PRO A 46 10.46 -7.25 -16.19
N VAL A 47 11.62 -6.62 -16.31
CA VAL A 47 11.81 -5.39 -17.10
C VAL A 47 11.49 -5.66 -18.57
N GLY A 48 10.74 -4.77 -19.19
CA GLY A 48 10.28 -4.91 -20.57
C GLY A 48 8.98 -5.69 -20.72
N ASP A 49 8.37 -6.14 -19.61
CA ASP A 49 7.02 -6.71 -19.65
C ASP A 49 6.01 -5.64 -20.07
N VAL A 50 5.19 -5.96 -21.07
CA VAL A 50 4.19 -5.05 -21.65
C VAL A 50 2.83 -5.72 -21.64
N VAL A 51 1.88 -5.10 -20.95
CA VAL A 51 0.48 -5.51 -20.95
C VAL A 51 -0.34 -4.46 -21.70
N GLU A 52 -1.09 -4.89 -22.71
CA GLU A 52 -2.05 -4.05 -23.42
C GLU A 52 -3.46 -4.58 -23.24
N LYS A 53 -4.36 -3.74 -22.74
CA LYS A 53 -5.77 -4.06 -22.55
C LYS A 53 -6.62 -2.80 -22.61
N ASP A 54 -7.72 -2.84 -23.36
CA ASP A 54 -8.75 -1.80 -23.43
C ASP A 54 -8.22 -0.39 -23.75
N GLY A 55 -7.17 -0.32 -24.60
CA GLY A 55 -6.51 0.93 -24.98
C GLY A 55 -5.55 1.48 -23.90
N ILE A 56 -5.20 0.67 -22.92
CA ILE A 56 -4.18 0.95 -21.92
C ILE A 56 -2.98 0.05 -22.18
N THR A 57 -1.83 0.65 -22.37
CA THR A 57 -0.54 -0.07 -22.42
C THR A 57 0.23 0.22 -21.14
N ARG A 58 0.68 -0.82 -20.45
CA ARG A 58 1.56 -0.72 -19.28
C ARG A 58 2.85 -1.45 -19.54
N GLU A 59 3.96 -0.75 -19.35
CA GLU A 59 5.33 -1.25 -19.57
C GLU A 59 6.11 -1.18 -18.24
N VAL A 60 6.77 -2.26 -17.86
CA VAL A 60 7.68 -2.30 -16.70
C VAL A 60 9.06 -1.79 -17.15
N LEU A 61 9.45 -0.60 -16.69
CA LEU A 61 10.72 0.03 -17.02
C LEU A 61 11.85 -0.44 -16.09
N ALA A 62 11.52 -0.71 -14.82
CA ALA A 62 12.44 -1.25 -13.83
C ALA A 62 11.65 -1.98 -12.75
N SER A 63 12.27 -3.00 -12.16
CA SER A 63 11.69 -3.74 -11.03
C SER A 63 12.79 -4.32 -10.15
N VAL A 64 12.54 -4.38 -8.84
CA VAL A 64 13.44 -4.96 -7.86
C VAL A 64 12.67 -5.41 -6.62
N ALA A 65 13.10 -6.51 -5.99
CA ALA A 65 12.69 -6.86 -4.64
C ALA A 65 13.63 -6.15 -3.65
N PRO A 66 13.20 -5.09 -2.95
CA PRO A 66 14.10 -4.33 -2.09
C PRO A 66 14.42 -5.11 -0.81
N PRO A 67 15.71 -5.27 -0.44
CA PRO A 67 16.10 -6.08 0.72
C PRO A 67 15.64 -5.50 2.06
N ASN A 68 15.37 -4.20 2.11
CA ASN A 68 14.87 -3.48 3.29
C ASN A 68 13.34 -3.46 3.39
N ALA A 69 12.62 -4.07 2.43
CA ALA A 69 11.17 -4.23 2.44
C ALA A 69 10.80 -5.64 1.94
N PRO A 70 11.11 -6.70 2.72
CA PRO A 70 10.85 -8.08 2.31
C PRO A 70 9.35 -8.31 2.07
N GLY A 71 9.03 -9.13 1.07
CA GLY A 71 7.65 -9.40 0.64
C GLY A 71 7.08 -8.33 -0.31
N THR A 72 7.83 -7.27 -0.62
CA THR A 72 7.39 -6.24 -1.56
C THR A 72 8.23 -6.24 -2.84
N ALA A 73 7.69 -5.62 -3.89
CA ALA A 73 8.39 -5.32 -5.13
C ALA A 73 8.27 -3.83 -5.45
N LEU A 74 9.39 -3.21 -5.77
CA LEU A 74 9.43 -1.83 -6.25
C LEU A 74 9.45 -1.85 -7.78
N TYR A 75 8.51 -1.15 -8.38
CA TYR A 75 8.36 -1.00 -9.82
C TYR A 75 8.51 0.44 -10.25
N LEU A 76 9.09 0.64 -11.43
CA LEU A 76 8.91 1.83 -12.24
C LEU A 76 8.20 1.40 -13.52
N THR A 77 7.02 1.96 -13.78
CA THR A 77 6.22 1.62 -14.95
C THR A 77 5.87 2.86 -15.76
N ARG A 78 5.63 2.68 -17.05
CA ARG A 78 5.02 3.68 -17.93
C ARG A 78 3.64 3.20 -18.34
N VAL A 79 2.63 4.03 -18.14
CA VAL A 79 1.25 3.74 -18.55
C VAL A 79 0.84 4.73 -19.63
N ARG A 80 0.36 4.20 -20.75
CA ARG A 80 -0.20 4.96 -21.87
C ARG A 80 -1.67 4.66 -21.97
N ILE A 81 -2.52 5.70 -21.93
CA ILE A 81 -3.97 5.59 -22.04
C ILE A 81 -4.38 6.23 -23.36
N ALA A 82 -4.93 5.45 -24.27
CA ALA A 82 -5.37 5.91 -25.58
C ALA A 82 -6.52 6.94 -25.47
N PRO A 83 -6.74 7.79 -26.48
CA PRO A 83 -7.89 8.70 -26.51
C PRO A 83 -9.20 7.97 -26.30
N GLY A 84 -10.05 8.48 -25.42
CA GLY A 84 -11.37 7.93 -25.10
C GLY A 84 -11.35 6.71 -24.16
N SER A 85 -10.19 6.10 -23.90
CA SER A 85 -10.11 4.89 -23.07
C SER A 85 -10.37 5.17 -21.60
N PRO A 86 -11.17 4.30 -20.93
CA PRO A 86 -11.32 4.31 -19.49
C PRO A 86 -10.10 3.65 -18.83
N LEU A 87 -9.76 4.12 -17.64
CA LEU A 87 -8.96 3.40 -16.67
C LEU A 87 -9.95 2.78 -15.66
N PRO A 88 -10.14 1.46 -15.67
CA PRO A 88 -11.13 0.79 -14.83
C PRO A 88 -10.92 1.07 -13.34
N GLU A 89 -11.97 0.89 -12.56
CA GLU A 89 -11.91 1.02 -11.11
C GLU A 89 -11.01 -0.07 -10.52
N HIS A 90 -10.04 0.34 -9.69
CA HIS A 90 -9.05 -0.53 -9.11
C HIS A 90 -8.41 0.10 -7.86
N PHE A 91 -7.61 -0.68 -7.15
CA PHE A 91 -6.71 -0.25 -6.10
C PHE A 91 -5.34 -0.91 -6.24
N HIS A 92 -4.40 -0.50 -5.40
CA HIS A 92 -3.06 -1.07 -5.35
C HIS A 92 -2.79 -1.69 -3.97
N ASP A 93 -2.16 -2.86 -3.95
CA ASP A 93 -1.70 -3.55 -2.74
C ASP A 93 -0.35 -2.99 -2.30
N GLY A 94 -0.30 -1.68 -2.11
CA GLY A 94 0.87 -0.91 -1.72
C GLY A 94 0.74 0.56 -2.10
N THR A 95 1.82 1.31 -1.92
CA THR A 95 1.84 2.75 -2.23
C THR A 95 2.34 2.98 -3.64
N GLN A 96 1.65 3.84 -4.38
CA GLN A 96 2.00 4.25 -5.72
C GLN A 96 2.12 5.77 -5.83
N VAL A 97 3.09 6.24 -6.63
CA VAL A 97 3.27 7.65 -6.99
C VAL A 97 3.32 7.76 -8.49
N ALA A 98 2.31 8.37 -9.10
CA ALA A 98 2.18 8.50 -10.54
C ALA A 98 2.32 9.96 -10.98
N ARG A 99 3.24 10.23 -11.91
CA ARG A 99 3.44 11.54 -12.54
C ARG A 99 2.85 11.54 -13.94
N VAL A 100 2.05 12.55 -14.26
CA VAL A 100 1.59 12.80 -15.62
C VAL A 100 2.72 13.39 -16.45
N ILE A 101 3.12 12.70 -17.51
CA ILE A 101 4.15 13.12 -18.45
C ILE A 101 3.53 13.92 -19.59
N SER A 102 2.39 13.43 -20.10
CA SER A 102 1.68 14.11 -21.19
C SER A 102 0.19 13.81 -21.18
N GLY A 103 -0.60 14.68 -21.81
CA GLY A 103 -2.07 14.58 -21.87
C GLY A 103 -2.75 15.10 -20.60
N VAL A 104 -4.04 14.86 -20.47
CA VAL A 104 -4.85 15.22 -19.29
C VAL A 104 -5.69 14.03 -18.89
N LEU A 105 -5.44 13.51 -17.68
CA LEU A 105 -6.21 12.43 -17.09
C LEU A 105 -7.37 13.00 -16.26
N THR A 106 -8.58 12.59 -16.57
CA THR A 106 -9.70 12.75 -15.63
C THR A 106 -9.59 11.62 -14.64
N TYR A 107 -9.33 11.95 -13.39
CA TYR A 107 -9.04 11.03 -12.30
C TYR A 107 -10.16 11.13 -11.26
N GLU A 108 -10.68 10.00 -10.83
CA GLU A 108 -11.78 9.91 -9.86
C GLU A 108 -11.32 9.08 -8.67
N VAL A 109 -11.29 9.69 -7.48
CA VAL A 109 -11.16 9.01 -6.20
C VAL A 109 -12.54 8.49 -5.83
N VAL A 110 -12.70 7.18 -5.76
CA VAL A 110 -13.97 6.54 -5.38
C VAL A 110 -14.05 6.43 -3.87
N SER A 111 -13.00 5.92 -3.23
CA SER A 111 -12.85 5.89 -1.76
C SER A 111 -11.40 6.07 -1.34
N GLY A 112 -11.18 6.50 -0.10
CA GLY A 112 -9.86 6.84 0.42
C GLY A 112 -9.43 8.26 0.05
N VAL A 113 -8.13 8.52 0.07
CA VAL A 113 -7.55 9.87 -0.16
C VAL A 113 -6.42 9.78 -1.17
N ALA A 114 -6.51 10.58 -2.23
CA ALA A 114 -5.42 10.86 -3.15
C ALA A 114 -4.74 12.18 -2.80
N VAL A 115 -3.42 12.17 -2.73
CA VAL A 115 -2.63 13.39 -2.55
C VAL A 115 -2.11 13.84 -3.91
N VAL A 116 -2.49 15.03 -4.35
CA VAL A 116 -2.05 15.60 -5.63
C VAL A 116 -1.07 16.73 -5.39
N SER A 117 0.17 16.53 -5.82
CA SER A 117 1.17 17.59 -5.91
C SER A 117 1.13 18.17 -7.31
N ARG A 118 0.84 19.46 -7.42
CA ARG A 118 0.72 20.16 -8.69
C ARG A 118 2.09 20.54 -9.26
N ALA A 119 2.14 20.76 -10.56
CA ALA A 119 3.35 21.21 -11.24
C ALA A 119 3.89 22.57 -10.73
N ASP A 120 3.06 23.39 -10.14
CA ASP A 120 3.40 24.69 -9.53
C ASP A 120 3.89 24.58 -8.08
N GLY A 121 3.96 23.34 -7.54
CA GLY A 121 4.40 23.07 -6.16
C GLY A 121 3.28 23.12 -5.12
N THR A 122 2.04 23.45 -5.48
CA THR A 122 0.90 23.35 -4.55
C THR A 122 0.52 21.89 -4.32
N ARG A 123 -0.17 21.63 -3.22
CA ARG A 123 -0.63 20.29 -2.84
C ARG A 123 -2.08 20.32 -2.42
N ASP A 124 -2.86 19.40 -2.97
CA ASP A 124 -4.25 19.20 -2.64
C ASP A 124 -4.49 17.75 -2.20
N ASP A 125 -5.34 17.54 -1.20
CA ASP A 125 -5.80 16.22 -0.78
C ASP A 125 -7.25 16.04 -1.24
N TYR A 126 -7.53 14.95 -1.98
CA TYR A 126 -8.84 14.63 -2.51
C TYR A 126 -9.39 13.41 -1.79
N THR A 127 -10.38 13.60 -0.93
CA THR A 127 -11.12 12.50 -0.29
C THR A 127 -12.25 12.05 -1.21
N GLY A 128 -12.39 10.75 -1.42
CA GLY A 128 -13.47 10.18 -2.22
C GLY A 128 -14.88 10.36 -1.59
N PRO A 129 -15.93 10.51 -2.40
CA PRO A 129 -15.89 10.61 -3.87
C PRO A 129 -15.44 11.98 -4.36
N ALA A 130 -14.45 12.04 -5.22
CA ALA A 130 -13.94 13.28 -5.79
C ALA A 130 -13.43 13.08 -7.23
N THR A 131 -13.50 14.13 -8.04
CA THR A 131 -12.97 14.11 -9.41
C THR A 131 -11.98 15.23 -9.60
N VAL A 132 -10.82 14.92 -10.15
CA VAL A 132 -9.76 15.87 -10.43
C VAL A 132 -9.20 15.68 -11.84
N LYS A 133 -8.74 16.76 -12.47
CA LYS A 133 -7.95 16.69 -13.71
C LYS A 133 -6.47 16.77 -13.37
N LEU A 134 -5.74 15.73 -13.71
CA LEU A 134 -4.29 15.68 -13.62
C LEU A 134 -3.68 16.10 -14.96
N ARG A 135 -2.75 17.05 -14.92
CA ARG A 135 -2.07 17.65 -16.07
C ARG A 135 -0.59 17.28 -16.09
N PRO A 136 0.12 17.48 -17.20
CA PRO A 136 1.55 17.26 -17.25
C PRO A 136 2.28 17.99 -16.12
N GLY A 137 3.12 17.23 -15.40
CA GLY A 137 3.84 17.69 -14.21
C GLY A 137 3.14 17.43 -12.89
N ASP A 138 1.82 17.23 -12.87
CA ASP A 138 1.10 16.82 -11.66
C ASP A 138 1.51 15.41 -11.24
N VAL A 139 1.55 15.18 -9.94
CA VAL A 139 1.88 13.89 -9.31
C VAL A 139 0.74 13.53 -8.38
N VAL A 140 0.21 12.32 -8.51
CA VAL A 140 -0.74 11.76 -7.55
C VAL A 140 -0.06 10.68 -6.72
N THR A 141 -0.26 10.72 -5.41
CA THR A 141 0.12 9.65 -4.48
C THR A 141 -1.13 8.91 -4.07
N GLU A 142 -1.08 7.61 -4.24
CA GLU A 142 -2.13 6.65 -3.97
C GLU A 142 -1.68 5.73 -2.84
N LEU A 143 -2.46 5.71 -1.76
CA LEU A 143 -2.19 4.87 -0.60
C LEU A 143 -2.76 3.45 -0.82
N PRO A 144 -2.24 2.44 -0.10
CA PRO A 144 -2.77 1.09 -0.19
C PRO A 144 -4.28 1.05 0.00
N GLY A 145 -4.97 0.31 -0.87
CA GLY A 145 -6.42 0.13 -0.79
C GLY A 145 -7.29 1.32 -1.22
N MET A 146 -6.70 2.46 -1.60
CA MET A 146 -7.46 3.57 -2.16
C MET A 146 -8.08 3.17 -3.51
N ILE A 147 -9.41 3.23 -3.59
CA ILE A 147 -10.13 2.89 -4.83
C ILE A 147 -10.23 4.11 -5.72
N HIS A 148 -9.81 3.93 -6.95
CA HIS A 148 -9.85 4.99 -7.95
C HIS A 148 -10.09 4.45 -9.36
N ARG A 149 -10.47 5.35 -10.24
CA ARG A 149 -10.63 5.11 -11.66
C ARG A 149 -10.28 6.37 -12.43
N GLY A 150 -10.23 6.26 -13.73
CA GLY A 150 -9.97 7.44 -14.55
C GLY A 150 -10.42 7.25 -15.99
N ARG A 151 -10.16 8.27 -16.79
CA ARG A 151 -10.36 8.18 -18.24
C ARG A 151 -9.55 9.24 -18.96
N ASN A 152 -9.14 8.90 -20.17
CA ASN A 152 -8.63 9.87 -21.11
C ASN A 152 -9.79 10.44 -21.94
N ALA A 153 -10.41 11.53 -21.49
CA ALA A 153 -11.51 12.19 -22.21
C ALA A 153 -11.01 13.10 -23.35
N THR A 154 -9.72 13.05 -23.71
CA THR A 154 -9.11 13.93 -24.71
C THR A 154 -8.84 13.20 -26.02
N LYS A 155 -8.40 13.94 -27.06
CA LYS A 155 -8.02 13.38 -28.37
C LYS A 155 -6.54 12.99 -28.46
N LYS A 156 -5.75 13.22 -27.40
CA LYS A 156 -4.32 12.86 -27.32
C LYS A 156 -4.11 11.79 -26.28
N PRO A 157 -3.13 10.90 -26.43
CA PRO A 157 -2.80 9.94 -25.39
C PRO A 157 -2.41 10.64 -24.07
N VAL A 158 -2.79 10.03 -22.97
CA VAL A 158 -2.22 10.32 -21.64
C VAL A 158 -1.07 9.36 -21.40
N VAL A 159 0.05 9.88 -20.90
CA VAL A 159 1.19 9.09 -20.47
C VAL A 159 1.51 9.45 -19.03
N THR A 160 1.62 8.42 -18.19
CA THR A 160 2.13 8.56 -16.81
C THR A 160 3.37 7.70 -16.60
N GLU A 161 4.25 8.14 -15.72
CA GLU A 161 5.30 7.30 -15.14
C GLU A 161 5.00 7.11 -13.66
N THR A 162 5.15 5.88 -13.19
CA THR A 162 4.64 5.47 -11.90
C THR A 162 5.71 4.68 -11.17
N ALA A 163 6.08 5.15 -9.97
CA ALA A 163 6.84 4.38 -9.00
C ALA A 163 5.87 3.73 -8.00
N ALA A 164 5.97 2.43 -7.80
CA ALA A 164 5.07 1.68 -6.94
C ALA A 164 5.83 0.68 -6.08
N LEU A 165 5.59 0.69 -4.78
CA LEU A 165 6.04 -0.34 -3.83
C LEU A 165 4.83 -1.17 -3.45
N LEU A 166 4.71 -2.36 -4.03
CA LEU A 166 3.54 -3.22 -3.94
C LEU A 166 3.88 -4.54 -3.24
N ASP A 167 2.87 -5.23 -2.73
CA ASP A 167 3.00 -6.63 -2.33
C ASP A 167 3.51 -7.44 -3.54
N ALA A 168 4.57 -8.21 -3.35
CA ALA A 168 5.22 -8.95 -4.43
C ALA A 168 4.39 -10.14 -4.95
N THR A 169 3.32 -10.52 -4.26
CA THR A 169 2.36 -11.55 -4.68
C THR A 169 1.15 -10.97 -5.40
N ALA A 170 0.93 -9.64 -5.29
CA ALA A 170 -0.13 -8.93 -5.98
C ALA A 170 0.29 -8.50 -7.39
N GLY A 171 -0.69 -8.22 -8.24
CA GLY A 171 -0.46 -7.58 -9.53
C GLY A 171 -0.14 -6.09 -9.40
N LEU A 172 0.19 -5.44 -10.52
CA LEU A 172 0.41 -3.98 -10.55
C LEU A 172 -0.85 -3.17 -10.21
N SER A 173 -2.02 -3.77 -10.24
CA SER A 173 -3.30 -3.22 -9.78
C SER A 173 -4.29 -4.34 -9.55
N THR A 174 -5.16 -4.18 -8.58
CA THR A 174 -6.24 -5.11 -8.24
C THR A 174 -7.57 -4.47 -8.68
N PRO A 175 -8.27 -5.04 -9.69
CA PRO A 175 -9.56 -4.52 -10.14
C PRO A 175 -10.59 -4.56 -9.00
N VAL A 176 -11.34 -3.48 -8.83
CA VAL A 176 -12.55 -3.51 -8.00
C VAL A 176 -13.65 -4.11 -8.87
N GLY A 177 -13.96 -5.35 -8.59
CA GLY A 177 -14.99 -6.19 -9.17
C GLY A 177 -15.82 -5.69 -10.36
N THR A 178 -15.37 -6.02 -11.57
CA THR A 178 -16.28 -6.43 -12.64
C THR A 178 -16.31 -7.97 -12.74
N SER A 179 -15.85 -8.68 -11.73
CA SER A 179 -16.14 -10.09 -11.62
C SER A 179 -17.64 -10.26 -11.46
N ALA A 180 -18.23 -10.87 -12.45
CA ALA A 180 -19.56 -11.43 -12.31
C ALA A 180 -19.60 -12.16 -10.95
N THR A 181 -20.39 -11.62 -10.02
CA THR A 181 -20.74 -12.25 -8.74
C THR A 181 -19.60 -12.58 -7.77
N ALA A 182 -18.61 -11.72 -7.57
CA ALA A 182 -17.96 -11.68 -6.26
C ALA A 182 -18.92 -10.90 -5.33
N THR A 183 -19.80 -11.60 -4.66
CA THR A 183 -20.72 -10.99 -3.70
C THR A 183 -19.86 -10.40 -2.59
N THR A 184 -19.79 -9.08 -2.50
CA THR A 184 -19.23 -8.40 -1.31
C THR A 184 -20.01 -8.97 -0.11
N VAL A 185 -19.38 -9.85 0.66
CA VAL A 185 -20.09 -10.57 1.73
C VAL A 185 -20.18 -9.70 2.97
N ALA A 186 -19.27 -8.75 3.13
CA ALA A 186 -19.29 -7.83 4.24
C ALA A 186 -18.83 -6.44 3.79
N SER A 187 -19.67 -5.44 4.00
CA SER A 187 -19.30 -4.04 3.90
C SER A 187 -20.08 -3.24 4.92
N GLY A 188 -19.49 -2.19 5.43
CA GLY A 188 -20.15 -1.34 6.41
C GLY A 188 -19.41 -0.03 6.63
N ARG A 189 -20.16 0.97 7.12
CA ARG A 189 -19.62 2.22 7.64
C ARG A 189 -20.08 2.35 9.09
N PHE A 190 -19.15 2.65 10.00
CA PHE A 190 -19.41 2.69 11.43
C PHE A 190 -18.30 3.44 12.16
N ASP A 191 -18.51 3.69 13.43
CA ASP A 191 -17.50 4.31 14.28
C ASP A 191 -16.75 3.24 15.09
N LEU A 192 -15.41 3.36 15.14
CA LEU A 192 -14.55 2.59 16.02
C LEU A 192 -14.21 3.40 17.26
N SER A 193 -14.28 2.74 18.40
CA SER A 193 -13.80 3.22 19.69
C SER A 193 -12.45 2.59 20.01
N VAL A 194 -11.56 3.35 20.66
CA VAL A 194 -10.26 2.88 21.09
C VAL A 194 -10.36 2.29 22.50
N ASP A 195 -10.09 0.99 22.64
CA ASP A 195 -10.10 0.28 23.93
C ASP A 195 -8.78 0.42 24.67
N ALA A 196 -7.67 0.35 23.91
CA ALA A 196 -6.34 0.43 24.49
C ALA A 196 -5.38 1.10 23.50
N LYS A 197 -4.43 1.85 24.05
CA LYS A 197 -3.38 2.51 23.31
C LYS A 197 -2.06 2.41 24.07
N ASN A 198 -1.09 1.74 23.49
CA ASN A 198 0.26 1.65 24.02
C ASN A 198 1.26 2.17 22.98
N LEU A 199 1.53 3.47 23.01
CA LEU A 199 2.44 4.13 22.10
C LEU A 199 3.66 4.64 22.86
N VAL A 200 4.83 4.41 22.31
CA VAL A 200 6.11 4.93 22.81
C VAL A 200 6.68 5.89 21.79
N THR A 201 7.35 6.94 22.28
CA THR A 201 8.13 7.84 21.45
C THR A 201 9.55 7.30 21.33
N ALA A 202 10.03 7.07 20.11
CA ALA A 202 11.33 6.50 19.85
C ALA A 202 12.33 7.56 19.36
N GLY A 203 13.56 7.51 19.90
CA GLY A 203 14.68 8.34 19.47
C GLY A 203 14.62 9.79 19.97
N PRO A 204 15.57 10.64 19.52
CA PRO A 204 15.67 12.04 19.95
C PRO A 204 14.60 12.95 19.34
N THR A 205 13.87 12.48 18.36
CA THR A 205 12.79 13.20 17.70
C THR A 205 11.47 12.84 18.35
N ALA A 206 10.91 13.75 19.15
CA ALA A 206 9.63 13.59 19.87
C ALA A 206 8.40 13.40 18.95
N ASN A 207 8.59 13.41 17.65
CA ASN A 207 7.53 13.29 16.65
C ASN A 207 7.34 11.87 16.09
N ARG A 208 8.17 10.87 16.49
CA ARG A 208 8.00 9.48 16.10
C ARG A 208 7.28 8.71 17.19
N SER A 209 6.16 8.07 16.84
CA SER A 209 5.37 7.22 17.72
C SER A 209 5.32 5.80 17.15
N TYR A 210 5.59 4.82 17.98
CA TYR A 210 5.52 3.40 17.66
C TYR A 210 4.72 2.67 18.71
N GLY A 211 3.89 1.71 18.33
CA GLY A 211 3.15 0.91 19.29
C GLY A 211 1.83 0.39 18.77
N THR A 212 1.00 -0.06 19.68
CA THR A 212 -0.24 -0.78 19.38
C THR A 212 -1.47 0.01 19.81
N VAL A 213 -2.52 -0.06 18.99
CA VAL A 213 -3.86 0.43 19.31
C VAL A 213 -4.85 -0.73 19.12
N VAL A 214 -5.75 -0.90 20.07
CA VAL A 214 -6.85 -1.87 20.03
C VAL A 214 -8.14 -1.09 19.91
N GLU A 215 -8.97 -1.49 18.97
CA GLU A 215 -10.19 -0.76 18.60
C GLU A 215 -11.33 -1.74 18.38
N HIS A 216 -12.54 -1.29 18.66
CA HIS A 216 -13.75 -2.04 18.33
C HIS A 216 -14.88 -1.13 17.86
N GLY A 217 -15.82 -1.74 17.14
CA GLY A 217 -17.06 -1.09 16.72
C GLY A 217 -18.11 -2.10 16.33
N THR A 218 -19.28 -1.61 15.91
CA THR A 218 -20.36 -2.45 15.42
C THR A 218 -20.84 -1.90 14.08
N ALA A 219 -20.72 -2.72 13.05
CA ALA A 219 -21.25 -2.43 11.72
C ALA A 219 -22.60 -3.11 11.52
N THR A 220 -23.49 -2.51 10.73
CA THR A 220 -24.68 -3.20 10.23
C THR A 220 -24.36 -3.82 8.88
N ILE A 221 -24.32 -5.16 8.82
CA ILE A 221 -24.00 -5.92 7.60
C ILE A 221 -25.20 -6.82 7.29
N ALA A 222 -25.81 -6.60 6.12
CA ALA A 222 -27.03 -7.34 5.70
C ALA A 222 -28.14 -7.35 6.76
N GLY A 223 -28.27 -6.27 7.53
CA GLY A 223 -29.26 -6.12 8.60
C GLY A 223 -28.86 -6.71 9.95
N GLU A 224 -27.71 -7.36 10.07
CA GLU A 224 -27.18 -7.90 11.33
C GLU A 224 -26.17 -6.93 11.96
N ALA A 225 -26.19 -6.83 13.31
CA ALA A 225 -25.19 -6.07 14.06
C ALA A 225 -23.93 -6.92 14.23
N VAL A 226 -22.89 -6.62 13.45
CA VAL A 226 -21.64 -7.37 13.41
C VAL A 226 -20.58 -6.61 14.17
N ARG A 227 -19.98 -7.25 15.16
CA ARG A 227 -18.86 -6.69 15.91
C ARG A 227 -17.59 -6.73 15.03
N PHE A 228 -16.87 -5.62 14.98
CA PHE A 228 -15.56 -5.47 14.36
C PHE A 228 -14.53 -5.19 15.44
N ASP A 229 -13.57 -6.09 15.59
CA ASP A 229 -12.42 -5.94 16.48
C ASP A 229 -11.17 -5.76 15.64
N LEU A 230 -10.33 -4.79 15.99
CA LEU A 230 -9.13 -4.41 15.27
C LEU A 230 -7.97 -4.18 16.23
N THR A 231 -6.82 -4.77 15.91
CA THR A 231 -5.56 -4.46 16.58
C THR A 231 -4.56 -4.02 15.53
N VAL A 232 -4.07 -2.79 15.64
CA VAL A 232 -3.11 -2.21 14.72
C VAL A 232 -1.80 -1.87 15.41
N GLN A 233 -0.70 -2.06 14.70
CA GLN A 233 0.61 -1.57 15.04
C GLN A 233 0.94 -0.36 14.17
N LEU A 234 1.31 0.73 14.81
CA LEU A 234 1.59 2.02 14.18
C LEU A 234 3.09 2.30 14.19
N ASP A 235 3.61 2.87 13.10
CA ASP A 235 4.93 3.50 13.04
C ASP A 235 4.80 4.88 12.40
N TYR A 236 4.52 5.88 13.22
CA TYR A 236 4.20 7.22 12.76
C TYR A 236 5.33 8.21 13.02
N THR A 237 5.59 9.06 12.04
CA THR A 237 6.41 10.27 12.17
C THR A 237 5.53 11.48 11.90
N SER A 238 5.41 12.38 12.88
CA SER A 238 4.53 13.57 12.79
C SER A 238 3.09 13.23 12.42
N GLY A 239 2.53 12.16 13.03
CA GLY A 239 1.16 11.72 12.83
C GLY A 239 0.86 11.01 11.50
N ARG A 240 1.87 10.75 10.68
CA ARG A 240 1.78 10.01 9.41
C ARG A 240 2.68 8.79 9.41
N GLY A 241 2.31 7.77 8.70
CA GLY A 241 3.14 6.60 8.52
C GLY A 241 2.33 5.33 8.31
N PRO A 242 3.03 4.21 8.13
CA PRO A 242 2.41 2.92 7.93
C PRO A 242 1.76 2.39 9.20
N PHE A 243 0.76 1.57 9.00
CA PHE A 243 0.23 0.67 10.03
C PHE A 243 -0.03 -0.71 9.45
N THR A 244 0.06 -1.72 10.30
CA THR A 244 -0.36 -3.10 9.99
C THR A 244 -1.25 -3.58 11.12
N GLY A 245 -2.14 -4.54 10.83
CA GLY A 245 -3.05 -5.03 11.84
C GLY A 245 -3.70 -6.35 11.51
N ILE A 246 -4.46 -6.83 12.49
CA ILE A 246 -5.36 -7.96 12.37
C ILE A 246 -6.77 -7.50 12.73
N TYR A 247 -7.76 -8.07 12.07
CA TYR A 247 -9.17 -7.79 12.35
C TYR A 247 -9.99 -9.07 12.47
N THR A 248 -11.11 -8.97 13.18
CA THR A 248 -12.12 -10.01 13.26
C THR A 248 -13.51 -9.39 13.20
N LEU A 249 -14.34 -9.90 12.31
CA LEU A 249 -15.78 -9.69 12.29
C LEU A 249 -16.46 -10.84 13.04
N THR A 250 -17.37 -10.53 13.94
CA THR A 250 -18.15 -11.52 14.70
C THR A 250 -19.64 -11.24 14.55
N TRP A 251 -20.37 -12.18 13.99
CA TRP A 251 -21.81 -12.12 13.80
C TRP A 251 -22.57 -12.54 15.08
N PRO A 252 -23.87 -12.19 15.20
CA PRO A 252 -24.67 -12.56 16.37
C PRO A 252 -24.79 -14.05 16.60
N ASP A 253 -24.66 -14.88 15.55
CA ASP A 253 -24.68 -16.35 15.66
C ASP A 253 -23.34 -16.97 16.08
N GLY A 254 -22.32 -16.14 16.36
CA GLY A 254 -20.98 -16.56 16.72
C GLY A 254 -20.08 -16.90 15.53
N SER A 255 -20.56 -16.79 14.28
CA SER A 255 -19.71 -16.94 13.09
C SER A 255 -18.69 -15.82 13.02
N THR A 256 -17.47 -16.13 12.56
CA THR A 256 -16.39 -15.16 12.43
C THR A 256 -15.81 -15.11 11.03
N LEU A 257 -15.26 -13.96 10.68
CA LEU A 257 -14.41 -13.76 9.51
C LEU A 257 -13.25 -12.86 9.91
N GLY A 258 -12.01 -13.26 9.62
CA GLY A 258 -10.85 -12.51 10.07
C GLY A 258 -9.71 -12.49 9.07
N GLY A 259 -8.79 -11.57 9.32
CA GLY A 259 -7.65 -11.39 8.44
C GLY A 259 -6.66 -10.35 8.90
N THR A 260 -5.84 -9.92 7.96
CA THR A 260 -4.81 -8.89 8.15
C THR A 260 -5.17 -7.61 7.42
N MET A 261 -4.55 -6.52 7.82
CA MET A 261 -4.58 -5.27 7.05
C MET A 261 -3.21 -4.59 7.05
N ALA A 262 -2.94 -3.86 5.99
CA ALA A 262 -1.77 -3.01 5.87
C ALA A 262 -2.15 -1.70 5.17
N GLY A 263 -1.70 -0.59 5.72
CA GLY A 263 -2.09 0.72 5.21
C GLY A 263 -1.21 1.86 5.69
N ALA A 264 -1.67 3.06 5.44
CA ALA A 264 -0.99 4.26 5.87
C ALA A 264 -1.99 5.35 6.33
N THR A 265 -1.48 6.22 7.18
CA THR A 265 -2.20 7.36 7.73
C THR A 265 -1.56 8.66 7.27
N LEU A 266 -2.39 9.63 6.91
CA LEU A 266 -2.01 11.01 6.62
C LEU A 266 -2.73 11.95 7.60
N PRO A 267 -2.02 12.92 8.21
CA PRO A 267 -2.66 13.94 9.01
C PRO A 267 -3.51 14.87 8.13
N SER A 268 -4.66 15.26 8.64
CA SER A 268 -5.52 16.28 8.03
C SER A 268 -5.27 17.66 8.63
N ALA A 269 -5.70 18.73 7.92
CA ALA A 269 -5.42 20.10 8.28
C ALA A 269 -6.08 20.54 9.61
N ASP A 270 -7.13 19.85 10.04
CA ASP A 270 -7.87 20.07 11.29
C ASP A 270 -7.23 19.39 12.53
N GLY A 271 -6.03 18.81 12.38
CA GLY A 271 -5.34 18.06 13.44
C GLY A 271 -5.81 16.60 13.57
N GLY A 272 -6.72 16.18 12.72
CA GLY A 272 -7.16 14.81 12.56
C GLY A 272 -6.26 13.98 11.66
N ALA A 273 -6.79 12.92 11.09
CA ALA A 273 -6.11 12.09 10.10
C ALA A 273 -7.10 11.33 9.22
N THR A 274 -6.65 11.03 8.01
CA THR A 274 -7.28 10.06 7.12
C THR A 274 -6.38 8.85 6.96
N PHE A 275 -6.96 7.71 6.67
CA PHE A 275 -6.22 6.46 6.48
C PHE A 275 -6.89 5.57 5.43
N ALA A 276 -6.07 4.77 4.78
CA ALA A 276 -6.50 3.73 3.87
C ALA A 276 -5.63 2.49 4.02
N ALA A 277 -6.22 1.31 3.83
CA ALA A 277 -5.53 0.04 3.89
C ALA A 277 -6.14 -0.99 2.95
N THR A 278 -5.33 -1.96 2.54
CA THR A 278 -5.79 -3.24 2.01
C THR A 278 -6.11 -4.18 3.16
N MET A 279 -7.11 -5.03 2.96
CA MET A 279 -7.48 -6.10 3.87
C MET A 279 -7.27 -7.44 3.18
N GLY A 280 -6.56 -8.35 3.85
CA GLY A 280 -6.47 -9.75 3.44
C GLY A 280 -7.37 -10.59 4.33
N VAL A 281 -8.17 -11.50 3.74
CA VAL A 281 -8.96 -12.48 4.50
C VAL A 281 -8.12 -13.73 4.68
N ILE A 282 -7.99 -14.21 5.92
CA ILE A 282 -7.28 -15.47 6.23
C ILE A 282 -8.25 -16.63 6.29
N GLY A 283 -9.44 -16.42 6.84
CA GLY A 283 -10.46 -17.47 7.01
C GLY A 283 -11.56 -17.06 7.97
N GLY A 284 -12.42 -18.00 8.30
CA GLY A 284 -13.54 -17.77 9.19
C GLY A 284 -14.02 -19.02 9.91
N SER A 285 -15.08 -18.88 10.68
CA SER A 285 -15.78 -19.96 11.37
C SER A 285 -17.29 -19.90 11.15
N GLY A 286 -18.02 -20.93 11.58
CA GLY A 286 -19.48 -21.00 11.42
C GLY A 286 -19.87 -20.94 9.94
N ARG A 287 -20.72 -19.96 9.57
CA ARG A 287 -21.15 -19.76 8.17
C ARG A 287 -20.01 -19.46 7.19
N TYR A 288 -18.84 -19.04 7.71
CA TYR A 288 -17.64 -18.71 6.92
C TYR A 288 -16.54 -19.77 7.03
N ALA A 289 -16.83 -20.98 7.54
CA ALA A 289 -15.82 -22.02 7.71
C ALA A 289 -15.19 -22.51 6.39
N ALA A 290 -15.87 -22.32 5.26
CA ALA A 290 -15.35 -22.65 3.93
C ALA A 290 -14.45 -21.58 3.33
N VAL A 291 -14.34 -20.38 3.95
CA VAL A 291 -13.50 -19.30 3.46
C VAL A 291 -12.03 -19.69 3.56
N THR A 292 -11.32 -19.61 2.45
CA THR A 292 -9.88 -19.97 2.33
C THR A 292 -8.98 -18.78 2.05
N GLY A 293 -9.54 -17.57 1.96
CA GLY A 293 -8.81 -16.35 1.65
C GLY A 293 -9.76 -15.23 1.24
N GLY A 294 -9.22 -14.24 0.56
CA GLY A 294 -9.97 -13.11 0.03
C GLY A 294 -9.26 -11.78 0.24
N SER A 295 -9.87 -10.72 -0.24
CA SER A 295 -9.31 -9.37 -0.15
C SER A 295 -10.39 -8.35 0.17
N GLY A 296 -9.96 -7.14 0.54
CA GLY A 296 -10.87 -6.04 0.83
C GLY A 296 -10.14 -4.71 0.95
N THR A 297 -10.92 -3.70 1.24
CA THR A 297 -10.45 -2.33 1.47
C THR A 297 -10.95 -1.82 2.81
N TYR A 298 -10.19 -0.93 3.40
CA TYR A 298 -10.51 -0.22 4.63
C TYR A 298 -10.08 1.24 4.48
N ALA A 299 -10.95 2.16 4.79
CA ALA A 299 -10.64 3.58 4.75
C ALA A 299 -11.39 4.31 5.87
N GLY A 300 -10.90 5.47 6.25
CA GLY A 300 -11.59 6.26 7.24
C GLY A 300 -10.87 7.53 7.67
N SER A 301 -11.41 8.12 8.72
CA SER A 301 -10.87 9.35 9.30
C SER A 301 -11.11 9.41 10.80
N ARG A 302 -10.34 10.25 11.47
CA ARG A 302 -10.56 10.70 12.84
C ARG A 302 -10.34 12.20 12.93
N SER A 303 -11.09 12.86 13.78
CA SER A 303 -11.05 14.32 13.94
C SER A 303 -10.07 14.79 15.01
N GLY A 304 -9.22 13.94 15.56
CA GLY A 304 -8.32 14.28 16.66
C GLY A 304 -7.03 13.48 16.63
N ALA A 305 -6.27 13.53 17.73
CA ALA A 305 -5.05 12.77 17.91
C ALA A 305 -5.32 11.26 17.94
N VAL A 306 -4.28 10.43 17.85
CA VAL A 306 -4.38 8.98 18.03
C VAL A 306 -5.07 8.65 19.36
N GLY A 307 -6.14 7.89 19.30
CA GLY A 307 -7.03 7.57 20.42
C GLY A 307 -8.39 8.28 20.37
N ALA A 308 -8.60 9.23 19.45
CA ALA A 308 -9.95 9.71 19.15
C ALA A 308 -10.76 8.65 18.38
N PRO A 309 -12.09 8.62 18.49
CA PRO A 309 -12.95 7.74 17.72
C PRO A 309 -12.69 7.90 16.21
N LEU A 310 -12.81 6.80 15.48
CA LEU A 310 -12.62 6.74 14.04
C LEU A 310 -13.96 6.50 13.36
N THR A 311 -14.22 7.20 12.26
CA THR A 311 -15.28 6.79 11.32
C THR A 311 -14.64 6.03 10.19
N VAL A 312 -15.07 4.79 9.96
CA VAL A 312 -14.47 3.86 9.01
C VAL A 312 -15.51 3.28 8.06
N GLU A 313 -15.03 2.90 6.89
CA GLU A 313 -15.74 2.08 5.93
C GLU A 313 -14.85 0.93 5.48
N PHE A 314 -15.44 -0.21 5.24
CA PHE A 314 -14.72 -1.37 4.69
C PHE A 314 -15.59 -2.14 3.71
N ALA A 315 -14.94 -2.91 2.86
CA ALA A 315 -15.57 -3.87 1.97
C ALA A 315 -14.66 -5.09 1.85
N ILE A 316 -15.20 -6.29 2.07
CA ILE A 316 -14.48 -7.57 2.03
C ILE A 316 -15.17 -8.51 1.04
N THR A 317 -14.37 -9.15 0.20
CA THR A 317 -14.77 -10.22 -0.71
C THR A 317 -14.01 -11.48 -0.35
N PRO A 318 -14.59 -12.41 0.44
CA PRO A 318 -13.98 -13.69 0.74
C PRO A 318 -13.90 -14.59 -0.49
N ALA A 319 -12.93 -15.50 -0.49
CA ALA A 319 -12.79 -16.56 -1.47
C ALA A 319 -13.12 -17.92 -0.85
N GLY A 320 -13.67 -18.85 -1.65
CA GLY A 320 -14.03 -20.19 -1.18
C GLY A 320 -15.42 -20.28 -0.55
N VAL A 321 -16.28 -19.28 -0.77
CA VAL A 321 -17.71 -19.31 -0.31
C VAL A 321 -18.58 -19.89 -1.40
#